data_c65d35e57705cc03e0f9fe326651d88c
#
_entry.id   c65d35e57705cc03e0f9fe326651d88c
#
_cell.length_a   1.000
_cell.length_b   1.000
_cell.length_c   1.000
_cell.angle_alpha   90.00
_cell.angle_beta   90.00
_cell.angle_gamma   90.00
#
_symmetry.space_group_name_H-M   'P 1'
#
loop_
_entity.id
_entity.type
_entity.pdbx_description
1 polymer ?
#
loop_
_entity_poly.entity_id
_entity_poly.type
_entity_poly.pdbx_seq_one_letter_code
_entity_poly.pdbx_strand_id
1 'polypeptide(L)'
;MSPVNSRQALPDRLRGAALLGIVVVNAAFLGISADGFTTESIQGSVNRVTAFLVIVLAQGKFYLLFSFLFGYSASFILRDNSQPNRRRYLRRLLVLFLFGLVHAVFFFFGDILIAYSILGLLLFALSRLSDRALRRWAIAMFSTAVVLLVIIALLLAVFPDDSASSSAGGLLDQALTTGTFTDAALARLEALPSILFGGFFLQAPMAFAAFILGLRASRAQLLSQPSDHLSLWRSCARWGLAVGLPLQVVAGTLQVNALATGDGVFSPAGAFGLALGFCTAPILTVGYVGTVALLLARRPG
;
A
#
# COMPACT_ATOMS: atom_id res chain seq x y z
N MET A 1 34.34 -18.68 15.05
CA MET A 1 33.18 -17.96 15.61
C MET A 1 32.40 -17.38 14.45
N SER A 2 31.24 -17.95 14.11
CA SER A 2 30.40 -17.42 13.05
C SER A 2 29.85 -16.04 13.47
N PRO A 3 29.86 -15.01 12.60
CA PRO A 3 29.30 -13.73 12.98
C PRO A 3 27.82 -13.90 13.27
N VAL A 4 27.44 -13.61 14.50
CA VAL A 4 26.05 -13.50 14.93
C VAL A 4 25.35 -12.61 13.90
N ASN A 5 24.27 -13.13 13.30
CA ASN A 5 23.41 -12.41 12.36
C ASN A 5 23.05 -11.04 12.94
N SER A 6 23.79 -10.00 12.58
CA SER A 6 23.51 -8.64 13.01
C SER A 6 22.15 -8.26 12.41
N ARG A 7 21.16 -8.14 13.30
CA ARG A 7 19.81 -7.69 12.94
C ARG A 7 19.93 -6.38 12.16
N GLN A 8 19.35 -6.35 10.96
CA GLN A 8 19.40 -5.15 10.11
C GLN A 8 18.40 -4.11 10.66
N ALA A 9 18.91 -3.14 11.41
CA ALA A 9 18.08 -2.16 12.12
C ALA A 9 17.16 -1.34 11.20
N LEU A 10 17.62 -0.98 10.00
CA LEU A 10 16.83 -0.15 9.08
C LEU A 10 15.58 -0.89 8.55
N PRO A 11 15.65 -2.11 7.98
CA PRO A 11 14.45 -2.83 7.54
C PRO A 11 13.45 -3.10 8.67
N ASP A 12 13.91 -3.40 9.89
CA ASP A 12 13.02 -3.70 11.00
C ASP A 12 12.28 -2.44 11.49
N ARG A 13 12.95 -1.29 11.55
CA ARG A 13 12.30 -0.01 11.88
C ARG A 13 11.31 0.43 10.81
N LEU A 14 11.66 0.25 9.53
CA LEU A 14 10.75 0.54 8.41
C LEU A 14 9.51 -0.37 8.44
N ARG A 15 9.65 -1.65 8.82
CA ARG A 15 8.50 -2.56 9.01
C ARG A 15 7.58 -2.09 10.12
N GLY A 16 8.14 -1.72 11.28
CA GLY A 16 7.35 -1.19 12.39
C GLY A 16 6.59 0.07 11.98
N ALA A 17 7.25 1.01 11.31
CA ALA A 17 6.61 2.22 10.81
C ALA A 17 5.52 1.91 9.76
N ALA A 18 5.76 0.95 8.84
CA ALA A 18 4.79 0.56 7.85
C ALA A 18 3.54 -0.05 8.47
N LEU A 19 3.69 -0.93 9.47
CA LEU A 19 2.56 -1.53 10.18
C LEU A 19 1.73 -0.48 10.92
N LEU A 20 2.36 0.44 11.64
CA LEU A 20 1.66 1.54 12.33
C LEU A 20 0.90 2.41 11.33
N GLY A 21 1.51 2.78 10.21
CA GLY A 21 0.86 3.58 9.18
C GLY A 21 -0.31 2.86 8.50
N ILE A 22 -0.22 1.55 8.30
CA ILE A 22 -1.34 0.73 7.79
C ILE A 22 -2.51 0.73 8.79
N VAL A 23 -2.23 0.59 10.09
CA VAL A 23 -3.28 0.66 11.13
C VAL A 23 -3.97 2.02 11.11
N VAL A 24 -3.23 3.11 10.98
CA VAL A 24 -3.81 4.47 10.91
C VAL A 24 -4.75 4.63 9.71
N VAL A 25 -4.37 4.14 8.53
CA VAL A 25 -5.23 4.17 7.34
C VAL A 25 -6.45 3.29 7.50
N ASN A 26 -6.27 2.08 8.03
CA ASN A 26 -7.35 1.11 8.17
C ASN A 26 -8.33 1.47 9.31
N ALA A 27 -7.93 2.32 10.25
CA ALA A 27 -8.81 2.77 11.32
C ALA A 27 -10.08 3.48 10.80
N ALA A 28 -9.99 4.17 9.67
CA ALA A 28 -11.16 4.80 9.04
C ALA A 28 -12.20 3.78 8.59
N PHE A 29 -11.78 2.65 8.03
CA PHE A 29 -12.65 1.56 7.59
C PHE A 29 -13.26 0.75 8.75
N LEU A 30 -12.72 0.88 9.94
CA LEU A 30 -13.21 0.21 11.15
C LEU A 30 -14.08 1.13 12.01
N GLY A 31 -13.80 2.44 11.99
CA GLY A 31 -14.41 3.39 12.91
C GLY A 31 -15.41 4.35 12.26
N ILE A 32 -15.44 4.47 10.94
CA ILE A 32 -16.36 5.36 10.22
C ILE A 32 -17.38 4.51 9.44
N SER A 33 -16.95 3.85 8.39
CA SER A 33 -17.79 2.96 7.56
C SER A 33 -16.95 1.96 6.80
N ALA A 34 -17.60 0.95 6.18
CA ALA A 34 -16.93 0.00 5.30
C ALA A 34 -16.25 0.68 4.10
N ASP A 35 -16.71 1.85 3.70
CA ASP A 35 -16.12 2.66 2.63
C ASP A 35 -14.99 3.59 3.11
N GLY A 36 -14.75 3.69 4.43
CA GLY A 36 -13.72 4.53 5.02
C GLY A 36 -13.94 6.02 4.75
N PHE A 37 -12.97 6.68 4.10
CA PHE A 37 -13.05 8.09 3.69
C PHE A 37 -13.60 8.29 2.29
N THR A 38 -14.41 7.38 1.74
CA THR A 38 -14.77 7.48 0.32
C THR A 38 -16.14 8.10 0.07
N THR A 39 -17.12 7.87 0.91
CA THR A 39 -18.53 8.25 0.63
C THR A 39 -19.17 9.10 1.71
N GLU A 40 -18.78 8.96 2.97
CA GLU A 40 -19.40 9.74 4.03
C GLU A 40 -18.93 11.19 4.06
N SER A 41 -19.88 12.12 4.24
CA SER A 41 -19.56 13.52 4.42
C SER A 41 -18.86 13.76 5.75
N ILE A 42 -17.66 14.31 5.69
CA ILE A 42 -16.87 14.60 6.89
C ILE A 42 -17.33 15.93 7.50
N GLN A 43 -18.03 15.86 8.62
CA GLN A 43 -18.51 17.02 9.36
C GLN A 43 -17.53 17.44 10.47
N GLY A 44 -17.41 18.75 10.66
CA GLY A 44 -16.58 19.36 11.70
C GLY A 44 -15.10 19.51 11.32
N SER A 45 -14.48 20.53 11.88
CA SER A 45 -13.09 20.90 11.57
C SER A 45 -12.07 19.83 11.99
N VAL A 46 -12.29 19.19 13.14
CA VAL A 46 -11.39 18.15 13.66
C VAL A 46 -11.36 16.94 12.74
N ASN A 47 -12.52 16.46 12.29
CA ASN A 47 -12.62 15.32 11.39
C ASN A 47 -11.98 15.63 10.04
N ARG A 48 -12.18 16.82 9.49
CA ARG A 48 -11.55 17.27 8.23
C ARG A 48 -10.03 17.30 8.34
N VAL A 49 -9.50 17.87 9.42
CA VAL A 49 -8.05 17.91 9.65
C VAL A 49 -7.49 16.51 9.83
N THR A 50 -8.16 15.63 10.56
CA THR A 50 -7.74 14.24 10.75
C THR A 50 -7.71 13.48 9.42
N ALA A 51 -8.78 13.55 8.64
CA ALA A 51 -8.85 12.95 7.33
C ALA A 51 -7.73 13.48 6.40
N PHE A 52 -7.54 14.80 6.37
CA PHE A 52 -6.48 15.44 5.60
C PHE A 52 -5.09 14.90 5.98
N LEU A 53 -4.78 14.83 7.27
CA LEU A 53 -3.49 14.31 7.73
C LEU A 53 -3.31 12.83 7.37
N VAL A 54 -4.34 11.99 7.53
CA VAL A 54 -4.29 10.58 7.16
C VAL A 54 -4.10 10.41 5.66
N ILE A 55 -4.85 11.15 4.84
CA ILE A 55 -4.75 11.10 3.38
C ILE A 55 -3.37 11.58 2.92
N VAL A 56 -2.90 12.72 3.39
CA VAL A 56 -1.63 13.32 2.96
C VAL A 56 -0.43 12.50 3.43
N LEU A 57 -0.43 12.05 4.68
CA LEU A 57 0.76 11.44 5.29
C LEU A 57 0.77 9.92 5.26
N ALA A 58 -0.39 9.26 5.21
CA ALA A 58 -0.47 7.81 5.39
C ALA A 58 -1.06 7.05 4.19
N GLN A 59 -2.18 7.50 3.62
CA GLN A 59 -2.89 6.81 2.55
C GLN A 59 -1.97 6.57 1.33
N GLY A 60 -1.86 5.32 0.90
CA GLY A 60 -1.03 4.96 -0.25
C GLY A 60 0.47 4.79 0.06
N LYS A 61 1.02 5.36 1.12
CA LYS A 61 2.47 5.34 1.40
C LYS A 61 2.91 4.08 2.12
N PHE A 62 2.19 3.71 3.18
CA PHE A 62 2.63 2.63 4.06
C PHE A 62 2.39 1.24 3.48
N TYR A 63 1.33 1.03 2.68
CA TYR A 63 1.19 -0.23 1.96
C TYR A 63 2.30 -0.40 0.90
N LEU A 64 2.72 0.69 0.23
CA LEU A 64 3.86 0.66 -0.71
C LEU A 64 5.18 0.38 0.00
N LEU A 65 5.40 1.01 1.17
CA LEU A 65 6.56 0.72 1.99
C LEU A 65 6.58 -0.74 2.44
N PHE A 66 5.43 -1.26 2.88
CA PHE A 66 5.31 -2.66 3.27
C PHE A 66 5.51 -3.61 2.09
N SER A 67 4.96 -3.27 0.91
CA SER A 67 5.21 -3.98 -0.35
C SER A 67 6.69 -4.04 -0.70
N PHE A 68 7.37 -2.90 -0.65
CA PHE A 68 8.81 -2.83 -0.89
C PHE A 68 9.60 -3.74 0.08
N LEU A 69 9.27 -3.70 1.36
CA LEU A 69 9.93 -4.54 2.38
C LEU A 69 9.59 -6.02 2.24
N PHE A 70 8.41 -6.37 1.72
CA PHE A 70 8.08 -7.76 1.38
C PHE A 70 9.00 -8.29 0.28
N GLY A 71 9.15 -7.54 -0.82
CA GLY A 71 10.07 -7.90 -1.90
C GLY A 71 11.53 -7.94 -1.47
N TYR A 72 11.96 -6.99 -0.62
CA TYR A 72 13.28 -6.99 0.01
C TYR A 72 13.53 -8.27 0.81
N SER A 73 12.56 -8.68 1.62
CA SER A 73 12.67 -9.88 2.46
C SER A 73 12.62 -11.18 1.67
N ALA A 74 11.86 -11.23 0.59
CA ALA A 74 11.76 -12.40 -0.28
C ALA A 74 13.13 -12.82 -0.83
N SER A 75 14.00 -11.85 -1.12
CA SER A 75 15.32 -12.10 -1.67
C SER A 75 16.21 -12.98 -0.79
N PHE A 76 16.09 -12.85 0.54
CA PHE A 76 16.90 -13.65 1.48
C PHE A 76 16.57 -15.15 1.41
N ILE A 77 15.33 -15.50 1.07
CA ILE A 77 14.89 -16.89 0.90
C ILE A 77 15.22 -17.40 -0.49
N LEU A 78 15.14 -16.50 -1.50
CA LEU A 78 15.32 -16.86 -2.91
C LEU A 78 16.78 -16.78 -3.40
N ARG A 79 17.72 -16.42 -2.52
CA ARG A 79 19.11 -16.10 -2.89
C ARG A 79 19.85 -17.26 -3.53
N ASP A 80 19.79 -18.45 -2.99
CA ASP A 80 20.53 -19.64 -3.47
C ASP A 80 19.70 -20.56 -4.37
N ASN A 81 18.40 -20.27 -4.54
CA ASN A 81 17.48 -21.03 -5.37
C ASN A 81 17.47 -22.55 -5.11
N SER A 82 17.92 -22.98 -3.94
CA SER A 82 17.89 -24.38 -3.54
C SER A 82 16.45 -24.91 -3.41
N GLN A 83 16.27 -26.23 -3.62
CA GLN A 83 14.96 -26.87 -3.48
C GLN A 83 14.33 -26.61 -2.09
N PRO A 84 15.06 -26.70 -0.97
CA PRO A 84 14.53 -26.40 0.35
C PRO A 84 14.02 -24.96 0.47
N ASN A 85 14.78 -23.98 -0.05
CA ASN A 85 14.39 -22.57 0.03
C ASN A 85 13.19 -22.24 -0.86
N ARG A 86 13.09 -22.83 -2.06
CA ARG A 86 11.90 -22.73 -2.90
C ARG A 86 10.65 -23.26 -2.21
N ARG A 87 10.71 -24.47 -1.62
CA ARG A 87 9.61 -25.06 -0.86
C ARG A 87 9.24 -24.22 0.37
N ARG A 88 10.23 -23.68 1.08
CA ARG A 88 10.02 -22.79 2.22
C ARG A 88 9.30 -21.51 1.80
N TYR A 89 9.69 -20.91 0.69
CA TYR A 89 9.07 -19.71 0.16
C TYR A 89 7.60 -19.97 -0.24
N LEU A 90 7.35 -21.00 -1.04
CA LEU A 90 6.00 -21.36 -1.48
C LEU A 90 5.08 -21.73 -0.29
N ARG A 91 5.59 -22.49 0.69
CA ARG A 91 4.84 -22.77 1.93
C ARG A 91 4.50 -21.49 2.69
N ARG A 92 5.43 -20.53 2.76
CA ARG A 92 5.16 -19.22 3.37
C ARG A 92 4.05 -18.46 2.64
N LEU A 93 4.03 -18.48 1.32
CA LEU A 93 2.97 -17.86 0.53
C LEU A 93 1.61 -18.55 0.73
N LEU A 94 1.60 -19.88 0.77
CA LEU A 94 0.38 -20.64 1.05
C LEU A 94 -0.19 -20.31 2.43
N VAL A 95 0.67 -20.32 3.46
CA VAL A 95 0.26 -19.91 4.82
C VAL A 95 -0.26 -18.47 4.82
N LEU A 96 0.41 -17.55 4.13
CA LEU A 96 -0.02 -16.17 4.02
C LEU A 96 -1.39 -16.05 3.35
N PHE A 97 -1.64 -16.83 2.29
CA PHE A 97 -2.92 -16.89 1.59
C PHE A 97 -4.04 -17.39 2.52
N LEU A 98 -3.81 -18.49 3.24
CA LEU A 98 -4.79 -19.06 4.16
C LEU A 98 -5.09 -18.10 5.33
N PHE A 99 -4.06 -17.47 5.90
CA PHE A 99 -4.24 -16.43 6.90
C PHE A 99 -5.02 -15.24 6.33
N GLY A 100 -4.74 -14.83 5.09
CA GLY A 100 -5.46 -13.76 4.41
C GLY A 100 -6.95 -14.10 4.24
N LEU A 101 -7.30 -15.32 3.86
CA LEU A 101 -8.69 -15.75 3.77
C LEU A 101 -9.41 -15.68 5.13
N VAL A 102 -8.79 -16.20 6.17
CA VAL A 102 -9.34 -16.13 7.54
C VAL A 102 -9.47 -14.66 7.98
N HIS A 103 -8.45 -13.85 7.73
CA HIS A 103 -8.44 -12.44 8.09
C HIS A 103 -9.52 -11.65 7.34
N ALA A 104 -9.66 -11.85 6.02
CA ALA A 104 -10.62 -11.17 5.19
C ALA A 104 -12.07 -11.46 5.60
N VAL A 105 -12.38 -12.71 5.95
CA VAL A 105 -13.75 -13.13 6.29
C VAL A 105 -14.09 -12.77 7.75
N PHE A 106 -13.19 -13.05 8.69
CA PHE A 106 -13.55 -12.96 10.12
C PHE A 106 -13.13 -11.66 10.80
N PHE A 107 -12.13 -10.94 10.25
CA PHE A 107 -11.59 -9.77 10.92
C PHE A 107 -11.75 -8.48 10.12
N PHE A 108 -11.20 -8.43 8.88
CA PHE A 108 -11.12 -7.18 8.14
C PHE A 108 -11.18 -7.42 6.63
N PHE A 109 -12.19 -6.89 5.97
CA PHE A 109 -12.43 -7.05 4.53
C PHE A 109 -11.34 -6.41 3.63
N GLY A 110 -10.65 -5.37 4.10
CA GLY A 110 -9.53 -4.73 3.40
C GLY A 110 -8.23 -5.54 3.48
N ASP A 111 -8.30 -6.89 3.34
CA ASP A 111 -7.14 -7.77 3.44
C ASP A 111 -6.16 -7.57 2.29
N ILE A 112 -4.90 -7.43 2.65
CA ILE A 112 -3.79 -7.30 1.71
C ILE A 112 -2.98 -8.61 1.58
N LEU A 113 -3.15 -9.57 2.51
CA LEU A 113 -2.34 -10.77 2.58
C LEU A 113 -2.61 -11.72 1.43
N ILE A 114 -3.88 -11.82 0.99
CA ILE A 114 -4.28 -12.60 -0.19
C ILE A 114 -3.56 -12.04 -1.42
N ALA A 115 -3.66 -10.74 -1.65
CA ALA A 115 -3.00 -10.07 -2.77
C ALA A 115 -1.48 -10.27 -2.70
N TYR A 116 -0.87 -10.13 -1.53
CA TYR A 116 0.57 -10.32 -1.33
C TYR A 116 1.03 -11.75 -1.57
N SER A 117 0.20 -12.75 -1.27
CA SER A 117 0.52 -14.14 -1.58
C SER A 117 0.60 -14.38 -3.08
N ILE A 118 -0.37 -13.84 -3.84
CA ILE A 118 -0.43 -13.95 -5.30
C ILE A 118 0.72 -13.16 -5.94
N LEU A 119 0.93 -11.91 -5.53
CA LEU A 119 2.06 -11.08 -6.01
C LEU A 119 3.42 -11.69 -5.65
N GLY A 120 3.51 -12.33 -4.48
CA GLY A 120 4.69 -13.09 -4.07
C GLY A 120 4.99 -14.27 -4.98
N LEU A 121 3.96 -14.96 -5.49
CA LEU A 121 4.12 -16.03 -6.46
C LEU A 121 4.62 -15.49 -7.82
N LEU A 122 4.09 -14.35 -8.27
CA LEU A 122 4.59 -13.66 -9.46
C LEU A 122 6.04 -13.20 -9.27
N LEU A 123 6.38 -12.65 -8.10
CA LEU A 123 7.75 -12.26 -7.77
C LEU A 123 8.70 -13.46 -7.80
N PHE A 124 8.25 -14.63 -7.32
CA PHE A 124 9.01 -15.87 -7.40
C PHE A 124 9.35 -16.23 -8.85
N ALA A 125 8.37 -16.15 -9.76
CA ALA A 125 8.57 -16.41 -11.18
C ALA A 125 9.60 -15.44 -11.81
N LEU A 126 9.54 -14.16 -11.44
CA LEU A 126 10.45 -13.12 -11.96
C LEU A 126 11.80 -13.06 -11.21
N SER A 127 11.95 -13.76 -10.10
CA SER A 127 13.12 -13.63 -9.21
C SER A 127 14.46 -14.00 -9.85
N ARG A 128 14.44 -14.67 -10.99
CA ARG A 128 15.66 -15.06 -11.74
C ARG A 128 16.04 -14.08 -12.85
N LEU A 129 15.19 -13.12 -13.13
CA LEU A 129 15.45 -12.17 -14.20
C LEU A 129 16.63 -11.26 -13.84
N SER A 130 17.28 -10.75 -14.89
CA SER A 130 18.33 -9.74 -14.76
C SER A 130 17.77 -8.44 -14.16
N ASP A 131 18.63 -7.65 -13.56
CA ASP A 131 18.25 -6.36 -12.96
C ASP A 131 17.68 -5.37 -14.00
N ARG A 132 18.13 -5.47 -15.26
CA ARG A 132 17.56 -4.68 -16.37
C ARG A 132 16.11 -5.09 -16.66
N ALA A 133 15.84 -6.40 -16.71
CA ALA A 133 14.50 -6.93 -16.91
C ALA A 133 13.57 -6.57 -15.73
N LEU A 134 14.03 -6.76 -14.51
CA LEU A 134 13.27 -6.37 -13.31
C LEU A 134 12.95 -4.87 -13.30
N ARG A 135 13.89 -4.00 -13.69
CA ARG A 135 13.62 -2.57 -13.83
C ARG A 135 12.53 -2.28 -14.86
N ARG A 136 12.56 -2.95 -16.03
CA ARG A 136 11.50 -2.81 -17.04
C ARG A 136 10.14 -3.24 -16.51
N TRP A 137 10.09 -4.37 -15.81
CA TRP A 137 8.87 -4.87 -15.17
C TRP A 137 8.34 -3.88 -14.11
N ALA A 138 9.21 -3.34 -13.25
CA ALA A 138 8.79 -2.36 -12.26
C ALA A 138 8.22 -1.09 -12.91
N ILE A 139 8.88 -0.57 -13.96
CA ILE A 139 8.38 0.59 -14.71
C ILE A 139 7.04 0.24 -15.38
N ALA A 140 6.93 -0.90 -16.05
CA ALA A 140 5.69 -1.32 -16.71
C ALA A 140 4.53 -1.40 -15.71
N MET A 141 4.73 -2.06 -14.56
CA MET A 141 3.70 -2.20 -13.53
C MET A 141 3.30 -0.85 -12.92
N PHE A 142 4.28 0.02 -12.65
CA PHE A 142 3.99 1.37 -12.18
C PHE A 142 3.21 2.19 -13.22
N SER A 143 3.63 2.15 -14.49
CA SER A 143 2.93 2.82 -15.59
C SER A 143 1.52 2.29 -15.77
N THR A 144 1.32 0.95 -15.68
CA THR A 144 -0.01 0.34 -15.72
C THR A 144 -0.90 0.87 -14.58
N ALA A 145 -0.37 0.95 -13.35
CA ALA A 145 -1.12 1.50 -12.21
C ALA A 145 -1.53 2.96 -12.46
N VAL A 146 -0.60 3.80 -12.94
CA VAL A 146 -0.88 5.21 -13.25
C VAL A 146 -1.95 5.33 -14.34
N VAL A 147 -1.82 4.58 -15.43
CA VAL A 147 -2.79 4.59 -16.53
C VAL A 147 -4.17 4.15 -16.07
N LEU A 148 -4.27 3.08 -15.28
CA LEU A 148 -5.55 2.61 -14.74
C LEU A 148 -6.20 3.67 -13.83
N LEU A 149 -5.45 4.27 -12.93
CA LEU A 149 -5.96 5.32 -12.03
C LEU A 149 -6.42 6.56 -12.80
N VAL A 150 -5.68 6.97 -13.82
CA VAL A 150 -6.06 8.11 -14.68
C VAL A 150 -7.31 7.79 -15.49
N ILE A 151 -7.40 6.59 -16.09
CA ILE A 151 -8.59 6.17 -16.84
C ILE A 151 -9.82 6.16 -15.93
N ILE A 152 -9.72 5.60 -14.71
CA ILE A 152 -10.84 5.57 -13.76
C ILE A 152 -11.24 6.99 -13.37
N ALA A 153 -10.28 7.87 -13.06
CA ALA A 153 -10.58 9.26 -12.73
C ALA A 153 -11.29 9.99 -13.89
N LEU A 154 -10.86 9.76 -15.14
CA LEU A 154 -11.50 10.32 -16.32
C LEU A 154 -12.90 9.74 -16.55
N LEU A 155 -13.09 8.43 -16.39
CA LEU A 155 -14.41 7.82 -16.51
C LEU A 155 -15.39 8.37 -15.48
N LEU A 156 -14.97 8.51 -14.23
CA LEU A 156 -15.79 9.11 -13.17
C LEU A 156 -16.05 10.62 -13.41
N ALA A 157 -15.13 11.32 -14.08
CA ALA A 157 -15.36 12.72 -14.46
C ALA A 157 -16.37 12.88 -15.60
N VAL A 158 -16.39 11.94 -16.55
CA VAL A 158 -17.29 11.99 -17.74
C VAL A 158 -18.65 11.35 -17.44
N PHE A 159 -18.67 10.31 -16.62
CA PHE A 159 -19.85 9.56 -16.23
C PHE A 159 -19.99 9.54 -14.70
N PRO A 160 -20.38 10.67 -14.08
CA PRO A 160 -20.60 10.70 -12.65
C PRO A 160 -21.72 9.71 -12.31
N ASP A 161 -21.44 8.78 -11.42
CA ASP A 161 -22.42 7.79 -10.98
C ASP A 161 -22.93 8.16 -9.58
N ASP A 162 -24.08 8.83 -9.55
CA ASP A 162 -24.75 9.19 -8.30
C ASP A 162 -25.25 7.97 -7.52
N SER A 163 -25.34 6.80 -8.17
CA SER A 163 -25.82 5.53 -7.58
C SER A 163 -24.69 4.64 -7.04
N ALA A 164 -23.42 4.87 -7.41
CA ALA A 164 -22.29 4.02 -7.02
C ALA A 164 -22.03 4.00 -5.50
N SER A 165 -22.53 5.01 -4.79
CA SER A 165 -22.35 5.14 -3.33
C SER A 165 -23.34 4.32 -2.50
N SER A 166 -24.42 3.77 -3.09
CA SER A 166 -25.57 3.38 -2.28
C SER A 166 -25.80 1.87 -2.05
N SER A 167 -25.20 0.97 -2.82
CA SER A 167 -25.69 -0.41 -2.77
C SER A 167 -24.74 -1.48 -2.19
N ALA A 168 -23.46 -1.43 -2.45
CA ALA A 168 -22.56 -2.49 -1.97
C ALA A 168 -21.97 -2.18 -0.56
N GLY A 169 -21.59 -0.93 -0.30
CA GLY A 169 -21.11 -0.48 1.01
C GLY A 169 -22.21 -0.55 2.07
N GLY A 170 -23.45 -0.16 1.73
CA GLY A 170 -24.56 -0.10 2.66
C GLY A 170 -24.93 -1.44 3.32
N LEU A 171 -24.98 -2.54 2.56
CA LEU A 171 -25.28 -3.86 3.12
C LEU A 171 -24.15 -4.39 3.99
N LEU A 172 -22.90 -4.20 3.55
CA LEU A 172 -21.73 -4.58 4.34
C LEU A 172 -21.66 -3.73 5.62
N ASP A 173 -21.85 -2.43 5.51
CA ASP A 173 -21.82 -1.50 6.65
C ASP A 173 -22.93 -1.81 7.67
N GLN A 174 -24.15 -2.08 7.20
CA GLN A 174 -25.26 -2.52 8.07
C GLN A 174 -24.91 -3.82 8.81
N ALA A 175 -24.36 -4.81 8.11
CA ALA A 175 -23.96 -6.07 8.74
C ALA A 175 -22.82 -5.88 9.76
N LEU A 176 -21.90 -4.93 9.51
CA LEU A 176 -20.78 -4.63 10.40
C LEU A 176 -21.18 -3.84 11.63
N THR A 177 -22.22 -2.99 11.54
CA THR A 177 -22.63 -2.09 12.62
C THR A 177 -23.76 -2.64 13.48
N THR A 178 -24.75 -3.29 12.87
CA THR A 178 -25.97 -3.75 13.55
C THR A 178 -26.16 -5.26 13.51
N GLY A 179 -25.40 -5.97 12.68
CA GLY A 179 -25.48 -7.43 12.54
C GLY A 179 -24.75 -8.20 13.64
N THR A 180 -24.99 -9.52 13.68
CA THR A 180 -24.20 -10.44 14.50
C THR A 180 -22.83 -10.67 13.89
N PHE A 181 -21.92 -11.31 14.62
CA PHE A 181 -20.60 -11.73 14.09
C PHE A 181 -20.73 -12.61 12.84
N THR A 182 -21.75 -13.48 12.81
CA THR A 182 -22.02 -14.35 11.66
C THR A 182 -22.49 -13.55 10.46
N ASP A 183 -23.39 -12.59 10.66
CA ASP A 183 -23.88 -11.70 9.59
C ASP A 183 -22.73 -10.90 8.99
N ALA A 184 -21.87 -10.35 9.83
CA ALA A 184 -20.67 -9.62 9.41
C ALA A 184 -19.68 -10.51 8.63
N ALA A 185 -19.49 -11.77 9.06
CA ALA A 185 -18.61 -12.72 8.36
C ALA A 185 -19.19 -13.11 6.99
N LEU A 186 -20.47 -13.36 6.91
CA LEU A 186 -21.16 -13.67 5.64
C LEU A 186 -21.14 -12.49 4.67
N ALA A 187 -21.43 -11.28 5.15
CA ALA A 187 -21.37 -10.07 4.34
C ALA A 187 -19.95 -9.82 3.79
N ARG A 188 -18.91 -10.03 4.60
CA ARG A 188 -17.52 -9.95 4.12
C ARG A 188 -17.20 -11.03 3.08
N LEU A 189 -17.69 -12.25 3.27
CA LEU A 189 -17.49 -13.34 2.32
C LEU A 189 -18.17 -13.05 0.97
N GLU A 190 -19.38 -12.52 0.99
CA GLU A 190 -20.11 -12.10 -0.22
C GLU A 190 -19.41 -10.93 -0.93
N ALA A 191 -18.92 -9.95 -0.19
CA ALA A 191 -18.22 -8.80 -0.74
C ALA A 191 -16.78 -9.13 -1.20
N LEU A 192 -16.18 -10.24 -0.72
CA LEU A 192 -14.78 -10.59 -0.95
C LEU A 192 -14.37 -10.61 -2.43
N PRO A 193 -15.15 -11.20 -3.38
CA PRO A 193 -14.77 -11.21 -4.80
C PRO A 193 -14.66 -9.80 -5.39
N SER A 194 -15.61 -8.92 -5.10
CA SER A 194 -15.60 -7.53 -5.61
C SER A 194 -14.49 -6.69 -4.99
N ILE A 195 -14.24 -6.85 -3.71
CA ILE A 195 -13.14 -6.17 -3.00
C ILE A 195 -11.78 -6.63 -3.53
N LEU A 196 -11.59 -7.94 -3.70
CA LEU A 196 -10.36 -8.47 -4.28
C LEU A 196 -10.17 -8.02 -5.72
N PHE A 197 -11.24 -8.01 -6.52
CA PHE A 197 -11.18 -7.56 -7.90
C PHE A 197 -10.79 -6.07 -7.97
N GLY A 198 -11.52 -5.19 -7.27
CA GLY A 198 -11.24 -3.76 -7.23
C GLY A 198 -9.84 -3.44 -6.68
N GLY A 199 -9.50 -3.99 -5.52
CA GLY A 199 -8.19 -3.79 -4.89
C GLY A 199 -7.04 -4.36 -5.73
N PHE A 200 -7.25 -5.52 -6.38
CA PHE A 200 -6.24 -6.13 -7.24
C PHE A 200 -5.96 -5.27 -8.47
N PHE A 201 -6.98 -4.77 -9.15
CA PHE A 201 -6.79 -3.93 -10.32
C PHE A 201 -6.19 -2.56 -9.98
N LEU A 202 -6.62 -1.94 -8.89
CA LEU A 202 -6.19 -0.58 -8.53
C LEU A 202 -4.81 -0.54 -7.85
N GLN A 203 -4.55 -1.47 -6.93
CA GLN A 203 -3.38 -1.39 -6.06
C GLN A 203 -2.30 -2.43 -6.39
N ALA A 204 -2.66 -3.60 -6.92
CA ALA A 204 -1.70 -4.67 -7.14
C ALA A 204 -0.57 -4.33 -8.12
N PRO A 205 -0.79 -3.64 -9.25
CA PRO A 205 0.31 -3.29 -10.14
C PRO A 205 1.35 -2.40 -9.44
N MET A 206 0.91 -1.43 -8.64
CA MET A 206 1.79 -0.54 -7.89
C MET A 206 2.51 -1.26 -6.75
N ALA A 207 1.79 -2.11 -6.00
CA ALA A 207 2.38 -2.98 -4.98
C ALA A 207 3.41 -3.93 -5.58
N PHE A 208 3.14 -4.50 -6.76
CA PHE A 208 4.07 -5.39 -7.44
C PHE A 208 5.32 -4.67 -7.94
N ALA A 209 5.18 -3.44 -8.45
CA ALA A 209 6.32 -2.58 -8.76
C ALA A 209 7.21 -2.38 -7.51
N ALA A 210 6.60 -2.10 -6.36
CA ALA A 210 7.31 -1.96 -5.08
C ALA A 210 7.98 -3.27 -4.64
N PHE A 211 7.34 -4.45 -4.82
CA PHE A 211 7.96 -5.76 -4.59
C PHE A 211 9.25 -5.94 -5.40
N ILE A 212 9.18 -5.65 -6.70
CA ILE A 212 10.33 -5.76 -7.61
C ILE A 212 11.45 -4.79 -7.19
N LEU A 213 11.10 -3.56 -6.82
CA LEU A 213 12.08 -2.58 -6.33
C LEU A 213 12.71 -3.04 -5.01
N GLY A 214 11.94 -3.66 -4.10
CA GLY A 214 12.44 -4.26 -2.88
C GLY A 214 13.44 -5.39 -3.15
N LEU A 215 13.11 -6.31 -4.07
CA LEU A 215 14.02 -7.37 -4.51
C LEU A 215 15.35 -6.80 -5.05
N ARG A 216 15.28 -5.76 -5.91
CA ARG A 216 16.46 -5.09 -6.46
C ARG A 216 17.27 -4.37 -5.39
N ALA A 217 16.61 -3.67 -4.46
CA ALA A 217 17.27 -2.99 -3.34
C ALA A 217 18.05 -3.97 -2.45
N SER A 218 17.49 -5.18 -2.25
CA SER A 218 18.19 -6.23 -1.52
C SER A 218 19.42 -6.77 -2.27
N ARG A 219 19.32 -6.96 -3.59
CA ARG A 219 20.48 -7.34 -4.40
C ARG A 219 21.61 -6.31 -4.35
N ALA A 220 21.24 -5.03 -4.34
CA ALA A 220 22.17 -3.91 -4.24
C ALA A 220 22.61 -3.60 -2.78
N GLN A 221 22.18 -4.39 -1.79
CA GLN A 221 22.52 -4.22 -0.35
C GLN A 221 22.15 -2.84 0.24
N LEU A 222 21.18 -2.12 -0.38
CA LEU A 222 20.89 -0.72 -0.02
C LEU A 222 20.49 -0.51 1.45
N LEU A 223 19.66 -1.42 2.02
CA LEU A 223 19.20 -1.27 3.40
C LEU A 223 20.10 -1.94 4.42
N SER A 224 20.97 -2.85 4.00
CA SER A 224 21.92 -3.53 4.92
C SER A 224 23.11 -2.66 5.27
N GLN A 225 23.50 -1.76 4.37
CA GLN A 225 24.65 -0.85 4.52
C GLN A 225 24.23 0.59 4.17
N PRO A 226 23.35 1.23 4.98
CA PRO A 226 22.82 2.56 4.65
C PRO A 226 23.90 3.65 4.67
N SER A 227 24.98 3.49 5.44
CA SER A 227 26.13 4.41 5.48
C SER A 227 26.84 4.54 4.14
N ASP A 228 26.86 3.48 3.32
CA ASP A 228 27.57 3.46 2.03
C ASP A 228 26.80 4.20 0.94
N HIS A 229 25.53 4.53 1.20
CA HIS A 229 24.61 5.14 0.24
C HIS A 229 24.07 6.51 0.69
N LEU A 230 24.83 7.28 1.49
CA LEU A 230 24.35 8.55 2.07
C LEU A 230 23.91 9.58 1.03
N SER A 231 24.59 9.67 -0.13
CA SER A 231 24.21 10.59 -1.22
C SER A 231 22.85 10.21 -1.81
N LEU A 232 22.57 8.92 -2.00
CA LEU A 232 21.29 8.41 -2.43
C LEU A 232 20.20 8.77 -1.42
N TRP A 233 20.41 8.49 -0.13
CA TRP A 233 19.41 8.77 0.90
C TRP A 233 19.14 10.26 1.08
N ARG A 234 20.14 11.13 0.94
CA ARG A 234 19.96 12.59 0.93
C ARG A 234 19.11 13.03 -0.27
N SER A 235 19.36 12.48 -1.45
CA SER A 235 18.56 12.77 -2.64
C SER A 235 17.12 12.26 -2.47
N CYS A 236 16.93 11.03 -2.01
CA CYS A 236 15.62 10.45 -1.73
C CYS A 236 14.82 11.29 -0.72
N ALA A 237 15.43 11.66 0.40
CA ALA A 237 14.78 12.48 1.41
C ALA A 237 14.41 13.86 0.86
N ARG A 238 15.37 14.56 0.23
CA ARG A 238 15.16 15.91 -0.29
C ARG A 238 14.07 15.95 -1.36
N TRP A 239 14.21 15.17 -2.43
CA TRP A 239 13.26 15.18 -3.53
C TRP A 239 11.94 14.51 -3.19
N GLY A 240 11.98 13.43 -2.41
CA GLY A 240 10.79 12.75 -1.95
C GLY A 240 9.90 13.66 -1.09
N LEU A 241 10.48 14.46 -0.20
CA LEU A 241 9.73 15.42 0.61
C LEU A 241 9.38 16.69 -0.19
N ALA A 242 10.34 17.29 -0.90
CA ALA A 242 10.12 18.58 -1.59
C ALA A 242 9.11 18.48 -2.74
N VAL A 243 9.01 17.34 -3.40
CA VAL A 243 8.05 17.12 -4.50
C VAL A 243 6.84 16.31 -4.02
N GLY A 244 7.09 15.23 -3.26
CA GLY A 244 6.03 14.34 -2.83
C GLY A 244 5.03 15.00 -1.88
N LEU A 245 5.51 15.78 -0.90
CA LEU A 245 4.62 16.39 0.09
C LEU A 245 3.68 17.44 -0.52
N PRO A 246 4.13 18.42 -1.34
CA PRO A 246 3.21 19.35 -2.00
C PRO A 246 2.17 18.66 -2.89
N LEU A 247 2.55 17.64 -3.65
CA LEU A 247 1.61 16.90 -4.49
C LEU A 247 0.57 16.14 -3.64
N GLN A 248 0.97 15.59 -2.51
CA GLN A 248 0.06 14.95 -1.57
C GLN A 248 -0.86 15.96 -0.86
N VAL A 249 -0.37 17.17 -0.57
CA VAL A 249 -1.21 18.24 -0.04
C VAL A 249 -2.30 18.62 -1.05
N VAL A 250 -1.96 18.79 -2.31
CA VAL A 250 -2.95 19.06 -3.37
C VAL A 250 -3.96 17.91 -3.48
N ALA A 251 -3.49 16.67 -3.54
CA ALA A 251 -4.34 15.49 -3.61
C ALA A 251 -5.29 15.38 -2.40
N GLY A 252 -4.76 15.59 -1.20
CA GLY A 252 -5.54 15.54 0.05
C GLY A 252 -6.56 16.68 0.14
N THR A 253 -6.23 17.89 -0.32
CA THR A 253 -7.17 19.01 -0.37
C THR A 253 -8.35 18.69 -1.29
N LEU A 254 -8.09 18.14 -2.47
CA LEU A 254 -9.16 17.75 -3.41
C LEU A 254 -10.08 16.68 -2.82
N GLN A 255 -9.50 15.65 -2.22
CA GLN A 255 -10.28 14.56 -1.59
C GLN A 255 -11.10 15.06 -0.39
N VAL A 256 -10.49 15.82 0.53
CA VAL A 256 -11.20 16.31 1.72
C VAL A 256 -12.28 17.31 1.35
N ASN A 257 -12.08 18.17 0.35
CA ASN A 257 -13.12 19.08 -0.12
C ASN A 257 -14.30 18.30 -0.70
N ALA A 258 -14.07 17.29 -1.53
CA ALA A 258 -15.11 16.45 -2.08
C ALA A 258 -15.92 15.71 -0.99
N LEU A 259 -15.25 15.22 0.05
CA LEU A 259 -15.89 14.61 1.21
C LEU A 259 -16.66 15.65 2.07
N ALA A 260 -16.15 16.86 2.18
CA ALA A 260 -16.78 17.92 2.96
C ALA A 260 -18.05 18.51 2.31
N THR A 261 -18.13 18.48 0.98
CA THR A 261 -19.33 18.89 0.20
C THR A 261 -20.37 17.77 0.10
N GLY A 262 -20.00 16.54 0.45
CA GLY A 262 -20.87 15.37 0.31
C GLY A 262 -20.81 14.71 -1.08
N ASP A 263 -19.98 15.24 -1.99
CA ASP A 263 -19.83 14.67 -3.35
C ASP A 263 -19.05 13.35 -3.36
N GLY A 264 -18.34 13.04 -2.27
CA GLY A 264 -17.52 11.84 -2.15
C GLY A 264 -16.27 11.82 -3.04
N VAL A 265 -15.42 10.80 -2.85
CA VAL A 265 -14.19 10.67 -3.66
C VAL A 265 -14.46 10.20 -5.09
N PHE A 266 -15.67 9.75 -5.41
CA PHE A 266 -16.08 9.38 -6.76
C PHE A 266 -16.58 10.57 -7.59
N SER A 267 -16.73 11.75 -7.00
CA SER A 267 -16.90 12.99 -7.75
C SER A 267 -15.67 13.28 -8.62
N PRO A 268 -15.79 14.07 -9.71
CA PRO A 268 -14.65 14.40 -10.56
C PRO A 268 -13.43 14.94 -9.81
N ALA A 269 -13.64 15.85 -8.87
CA ALA A 269 -12.55 16.42 -8.06
C ALA A 269 -11.97 15.41 -7.07
N GLY A 270 -12.81 14.61 -6.43
CA GLY A 270 -12.40 13.55 -5.50
C GLY A 270 -11.63 12.46 -6.22
N ALA A 271 -12.12 11.97 -7.36
CA ALA A 271 -11.46 10.96 -8.17
C ALA A 271 -10.11 11.40 -8.70
N PHE A 272 -10.00 12.68 -9.15
CA PHE A 272 -8.72 13.25 -9.55
C PHE A 272 -7.76 13.35 -8.35
N GLY A 273 -8.24 13.80 -7.20
CA GLY A 273 -7.46 13.84 -5.95
C GLY A 273 -6.97 12.45 -5.52
N LEU A 274 -7.83 11.43 -5.62
CA LEU A 274 -7.49 10.04 -5.31
C LEU A 274 -6.40 9.52 -6.28
N ALA A 275 -6.59 9.70 -7.58
CA ALA A 275 -5.61 9.28 -8.59
C ALA A 275 -4.26 9.99 -8.40
N LEU A 276 -4.26 11.32 -8.20
CA LEU A 276 -3.05 12.09 -7.92
C LEU A 276 -2.35 11.58 -6.65
N GLY A 277 -3.12 11.33 -5.57
CA GLY A 277 -2.62 10.81 -4.31
C GLY A 277 -1.89 9.48 -4.47
N PHE A 278 -2.51 8.51 -5.13
CA PHE A 278 -1.89 7.19 -5.35
C PHE A 278 -0.72 7.25 -6.34
N CYS A 279 -0.82 8.01 -7.44
CA CYS A 279 0.26 8.16 -8.42
C CYS A 279 1.52 8.78 -7.81
N THR A 280 1.37 9.69 -6.85
CA THR A 280 2.49 10.42 -6.23
C THR A 280 2.92 9.85 -4.87
N ALA A 281 2.15 8.93 -4.29
CA ALA A 281 2.50 8.25 -3.04
C ALA A 281 3.90 7.62 -3.04
N PRO A 282 4.38 6.96 -4.12
CA PRO A 282 5.74 6.42 -4.18
C PRO A 282 6.82 7.46 -3.96
N ILE A 283 6.62 8.69 -4.44
CA ILE A 283 7.59 9.80 -4.30
C ILE A 283 7.78 10.13 -2.81
N LEU A 284 6.67 10.32 -2.08
CA LEU A 284 6.71 10.62 -0.65
C LEU A 284 7.20 9.42 0.16
N THR A 285 6.83 8.18 -0.22
CA THR A 285 7.34 6.95 0.40
C THR A 285 8.86 6.86 0.34
N VAL A 286 9.46 7.17 -0.83
CA VAL A 286 10.91 7.24 -0.99
C VAL A 286 11.51 8.33 -0.09
N GLY A 287 10.83 9.45 0.09
CA GLY A 287 11.21 10.51 1.03
C GLY A 287 11.28 10.00 2.47
N TYR A 288 10.28 9.23 2.91
CA TYR A 288 10.27 8.63 4.25
C TYR A 288 11.42 7.64 4.44
N VAL A 289 11.63 6.73 3.49
CA VAL A 289 12.74 5.77 3.55
C VAL A 289 14.09 6.49 3.62
N GLY A 290 14.30 7.50 2.77
CA GLY A 290 15.53 8.30 2.77
C GLY A 290 15.78 9.01 4.11
N THR A 291 14.72 9.60 4.68
CA THR A 291 14.81 10.29 5.99
C THR A 291 15.16 9.31 7.10
N VAL A 292 14.50 8.17 7.19
CA VAL A 292 14.77 7.15 8.22
C VAL A 292 16.18 6.58 8.04
N ALA A 293 16.63 6.32 6.82
CA ALA A 293 17.97 5.84 6.55
C ALA A 293 19.06 6.84 7.01
N LEU A 294 18.86 8.15 6.76
CA LEU A 294 19.78 9.20 7.21
C LEU A 294 19.81 9.34 8.73
N LEU A 295 18.65 9.26 9.40
CA LEU A 295 18.58 9.34 10.86
C LEU A 295 19.35 8.19 11.52
N LEU A 296 19.28 6.99 10.95
CA LEU A 296 19.98 5.82 11.45
C LEU A 296 21.48 5.86 11.14
N ALA A 297 21.86 6.34 9.97
CA ALA A 297 23.27 6.48 9.61
C ALA A 297 24.03 7.50 10.50
N ARG A 298 23.30 8.45 11.11
CA ARG A 298 23.87 9.44 12.05
C ARG A 298 24.01 8.93 13.49
N ARG A 299 23.36 7.83 13.82
CA ARG A 299 23.40 7.19 15.14
C ARG A 299 23.83 5.74 14.97
N PRO A 300 25.15 5.48 14.75
CA PRO A 300 25.66 4.12 14.86
C PRO A 300 25.46 3.71 16.33
N GLY A 301 24.52 2.74 16.54
CA GLY A 301 24.27 2.15 17.84
C GLY A 301 25.40 1.21 18.26
#